data_35b55ca9dcf82be21ba67b704175848c
#
_entry.id   35b55ca9dcf82be21ba67b704175848c
#
_cell.length_a   1.000
_cell.length_b   1.000
_cell.length_c   1.000
_cell.angle_alpha   90.00
_cell.angle_beta   90.00
_cell.angle_gamma   90.00
#
_symmetry.space_group_name_H-M   'P 1'
#
loop_
_entity.id
_entity.type
_entity.pdbx_description
1 polymer ?
#
loop_
_entity_poly.entity_id
_entity_poly.type
_entity_poly.pdbx_seq_one_letter_code
_entity_poly.pdbx_strand_id
1 'polypeptide(L)'
;MKINRLIHIALIPAGLLLAPWPMLAQTGAETLDCGEEREVEQGTMSESVYNRLNEAFEMIGEEKYAEAMEELEELADSRLSDFEQASVQQAMGFIAAQRENYRDAIEHFSEAIRLDAMRNQTHFEMILQVAQLYNAIEEYDKALEQLEFWFCVSNEEAQKVAEVWVLKASLHLQKEEYEDALDAIDEAITRADDPKEQWYRLKLGVLLELERYRPAVDVVKTLIQMDPDRKEYWVQLSGIYMELDDVEEAMAAMRLAYRRGLLDRGSEYTQLAGLLQELESPRQAAEVMEEGLEKGYIENTSNNWEMTAGAWYQAREMQEALNAYERAGELSDSGKLDFQRASIMTAEENWEGVLEAAGRALDKGDLTESQEANAHLIMGMAHFNLGNLDRAEQAFNRAGNYGTLQAAAREWLNHIEQTRERLASG
;
A
#
# COMPACT_ATOMS: atom_id res chain seq x y z
N MET A 1 5.76 15.92 -7.38
CA MET A 1 6.94 15.03 -7.33
C MET A 1 6.42 13.60 -7.55
N LYS A 2 6.71 12.97 -8.68
CA LYS A 2 6.14 11.67 -9.07
C LYS A 2 6.67 10.60 -8.12
N ILE A 3 5.79 10.01 -7.32
CA ILE A 3 6.10 8.86 -6.46
C ILE A 3 6.21 7.64 -7.38
N ASN A 4 7.43 7.09 -7.46
CA ASN A 4 7.74 5.89 -8.24
C ASN A 4 7.07 4.67 -7.61
N ARG A 5 6.24 4.02 -8.40
CA ARG A 5 5.60 2.73 -8.12
C ARG A 5 6.66 1.65 -7.95
N LEU A 6 6.58 0.90 -6.87
CA LEU A 6 7.20 -0.41 -6.72
C LEU A 6 6.11 -1.43 -6.36
N ILE A 7 5.40 -1.89 -7.39
CA ILE A 7 4.73 -3.18 -7.36
C ILE A 7 5.58 -4.10 -8.25
N HIS A 8 6.36 -4.98 -7.63
CA HIS A 8 7.07 -6.02 -8.35
C HIS A 8 6.07 -7.11 -8.77
N ILE A 9 5.58 -7.00 -10.01
CA ILE A 9 5.06 -8.15 -10.76
C ILE A 9 6.22 -8.62 -11.63
N ALA A 10 6.62 -9.86 -11.45
CA ALA A 10 7.68 -10.51 -12.22
C ALA A 10 7.27 -10.59 -13.70
N LEU A 11 7.95 -9.82 -14.56
CA LEU A 11 7.86 -9.92 -16.02
C LEU A 11 8.73 -11.09 -16.49
N ILE A 12 8.09 -12.08 -17.06
CA ILE A 12 8.74 -13.10 -17.92
C ILE A 12 8.68 -12.58 -19.37
N PRO A 13 9.78 -12.57 -20.14
CA PRO A 13 9.80 -11.98 -21.46
C PRO A 13 9.10 -12.86 -22.51
N ALA A 14 8.08 -12.30 -23.16
CA ALA A 14 7.45 -12.86 -24.33
C ALA A 14 8.27 -12.52 -25.58
N GLY A 15 8.87 -13.51 -26.18
CA GLY A 15 9.44 -13.43 -27.51
C GLY A 15 9.26 -14.75 -28.21
N LEU A 16 8.19 -14.88 -29.03
CA LEU A 16 8.15 -15.88 -30.10
C LEU A 16 7.14 -15.49 -31.20
N LEU A 17 7.64 -15.56 -32.39
CA LEU A 17 7.18 -15.25 -33.72
C LEU A 17 5.74 -15.73 -34.05
N LEU A 18 4.97 -14.80 -34.63
CA LEU A 18 3.68 -15.02 -35.28
C LEU A 18 3.84 -15.85 -36.56
N ALA A 19 3.31 -17.06 -36.51
CA ALA A 19 2.91 -17.80 -37.71
C ALA A 19 1.37 -17.77 -37.80
N PRO A 20 0.78 -17.51 -38.98
CA PRO A 20 -0.68 -17.49 -39.10
C PRO A 20 -1.21 -18.93 -39.05
N TRP A 21 -2.00 -19.21 -38.04
CA TRP A 21 -2.77 -20.44 -37.97
C TRP A 21 -4.04 -20.33 -38.81
N PRO A 22 -4.45 -21.40 -39.50
CA PRO A 22 -5.66 -21.39 -40.31
C PRO A 22 -6.89 -21.24 -39.41
N MET A 23 -7.80 -20.36 -39.80
CA MET A 23 -9.16 -20.30 -39.30
C MET A 23 -9.74 -21.70 -39.25
N LEU A 24 -9.91 -22.28 -38.09
CA LEU A 24 -10.80 -23.40 -37.91
C LEU A 24 -12.23 -22.89 -38.06
N ALA A 25 -12.90 -23.50 -39.03
CA ALA A 25 -14.27 -23.23 -39.39
C ALA A 25 -15.16 -23.23 -38.14
N GLN A 26 -16.00 -22.19 -38.03
CA GLN A 26 -17.19 -22.20 -37.23
C GLN A 26 -18.01 -23.47 -37.56
N THR A 27 -17.87 -24.48 -36.71
CA THR A 27 -18.84 -25.57 -36.66
C THR A 27 -20.05 -24.99 -35.91
N GLY A 28 -21.16 -24.88 -36.60
CA GLY A 28 -22.38 -24.32 -36.11
C GLY A 28 -22.85 -25.01 -34.83
N ALA A 29 -22.61 -24.35 -33.73
CA ALA A 29 -23.50 -24.41 -32.59
C ALA A 29 -24.70 -23.55 -33.01
N GLU A 30 -25.90 -24.10 -33.04
CA GLU A 30 -27.12 -23.31 -33.05
C GLU A 30 -27.00 -22.41 -31.80
N THR A 31 -26.82 -21.12 -32.03
CA THR A 31 -26.74 -20.14 -30.97
C THR A 31 -28.09 -20.13 -30.28
N LEU A 32 -28.13 -20.61 -29.03
CA LEU A 32 -29.26 -20.33 -28.15
C LEU A 32 -29.52 -18.82 -28.21
N ASP A 33 -30.71 -18.43 -28.64
CA ASP A 33 -31.07 -17.00 -28.66
C ASP A 33 -31.10 -16.50 -27.22
N CYS A 34 -30.39 -15.39 -26.97
CA CYS A 34 -30.37 -14.78 -25.65
C CYS A 34 -31.78 -14.45 -25.18
N GLY A 35 -32.15 -14.97 -24.02
CA GLY A 35 -33.44 -14.69 -23.36
C GLY A 35 -34.53 -15.74 -23.65
N GLU A 36 -34.26 -16.79 -24.41
CA GLU A 36 -35.14 -17.96 -24.45
C GLU A 36 -34.91 -18.85 -23.22
N GLU A 37 -35.99 -19.21 -22.55
CA GLU A 37 -35.90 -20.11 -21.39
C GLU A 37 -35.52 -21.51 -21.90
N ARG A 38 -34.34 -21.98 -21.48
CA ARG A 38 -33.80 -23.27 -21.88
C ARG A 38 -34.68 -24.40 -21.28
N GLU A 39 -35.44 -25.09 -22.11
CA GLU A 39 -36.21 -26.26 -21.74
C GLU A 39 -35.42 -27.53 -22.14
N VAL A 40 -35.00 -28.30 -21.14
CA VAL A 40 -34.32 -29.60 -21.37
C VAL A 40 -35.14 -30.75 -20.79
N GLU A 41 -35.53 -31.67 -21.62
CA GLU A 41 -36.06 -32.95 -21.19
C GLU A 41 -34.98 -33.72 -20.40
N GLN A 42 -35.31 -34.19 -19.24
CA GLN A 42 -34.35 -34.94 -18.39
C GLN A 42 -33.93 -36.23 -19.09
N GLY A 43 -32.69 -36.30 -19.53
CA GLY A 43 -32.10 -37.50 -20.10
C GLY A 43 -32.10 -38.65 -19.10
N THR A 44 -32.24 -39.86 -19.57
CA THR A 44 -32.10 -41.10 -18.79
C THR A 44 -30.76 -41.76 -19.12
N MET A 45 -30.10 -42.29 -18.10
CA MET A 45 -28.85 -43.00 -18.23
C MET A 45 -29.13 -44.52 -18.18
N SER A 46 -28.52 -45.28 -19.05
CA SER A 46 -28.58 -46.75 -19.01
C SER A 46 -27.82 -47.29 -17.79
N GLU A 47 -28.25 -48.41 -17.24
CA GLU A 47 -27.59 -49.02 -16.08
C GLU A 47 -26.11 -49.33 -16.33
N SER A 48 -25.76 -49.71 -17.55
CA SER A 48 -24.39 -50.00 -17.92
C SER A 48 -23.50 -48.78 -17.88
N VAL A 49 -23.98 -47.63 -18.42
CA VAL A 49 -23.24 -46.36 -18.42
C VAL A 49 -23.16 -45.79 -16.99
N TYR A 50 -24.25 -45.88 -16.25
CA TYR A 50 -24.27 -45.43 -14.83
C TYR A 50 -23.22 -46.17 -13.99
N ASN A 51 -23.12 -47.49 -14.11
CA ASN A 51 -22.16 -48.30 -13.37
C ASN A 51 -20.71 -47.94 -13.72
N ARG A 52 -20.39 -47.78 -15.02
CA ARG A 52 -19.04 -47.41 -15.47
C ARG A 52 -18.67 -46.00 -15.04
N LEU A 53 -19.57 -45.04 -15.13
CA LEU A 53 -19.35 -43.70 -14.61
C LEU A 53 -19.09 -43.70 -13.11
N ASN A 54 -19.86 -44.46 -12.31
CA ASN A 54 -19.61 -44.57 -10.88
C ASN A 54 -18.24 -45.20 -10.59
N GLU A 55 -17.83 -46.20 -11.34
CA GLU A 55 -16.51 -46.81 -11.20
C GLU A 55 -15.39 -45.79 -11.50
N ALA A 56 -15.56 -44.98 -12.54
CA ALA A 56 -14.65 -43.88 -12.83
C ALA A 56 -14.63 -42.83 -11.71
N PHE A 57 -15.79 -42.47 -11.13
CA PHE A 57 -15.84 -41.54 -9.97
C PHE A 57 -15.20 -42.12 -8.71
N GLU A 58 -15.29 -43.43 -8.47
CA GLU A 58 -14.55 -44.09 -7.39
C GLU A 58 -13.04 -43.97 -7.60
N MET A 59 -12.56 -44.24 -8.84
CA MET A 59 -11.15 -44.08 -9.21
C MET A 59 -10.68 -42.63 -9.05
N ILE A 60 -11.51 -41.61 -9.39
CA ILE A 60 -11.23 -40.21 -9.18
C ILE A 60 -11.09 -39.92 -7.67
N GLY A 61 -11.98 -40.46 -6.84
CA GLY A 61 -11.91 -40.34 -5.39
C GLY A 61 -10.65 -40.97 -4.76
N GLU A 62 -10.07 -41.96 -5.42
CA GLU A 62 -8.79 -42.60 -5.08
C GLU A 62 -7.57 -41.93 -5.72
N GLU A 63 -7.74 -40.80 -6.44
CA GLU A 63 -6.71 -40.08 -7.19
C GLU A 63 -6.10 -40.88 -8.35
N LYS A 64 -6.76 -41.95 -8.81
CA LYS A 64 -6.36 -42.77 -9.94
C LYS A 64 -6.82 -42.17 -11.27
N TYR A 65 -6.42 -40.90 -11.52
CA TYR A 65 -6.90 -40.10 -12.64
C TYR A 65 -6.59 -40.74 -14.04
N ALA A 66 -5.47 -41.45 -14.18
CA ALA A 66 -5.10 -42.04 -15.44
C ALA A 66 -6.01 -43.23 -15.80
N GLU A 67 -6.31 -44.09 -14.80
CA GLU A 67 -7.18 -45.27 -14.98
C GLU A 67 -8.62 -44.81 -15.22
N ALA A 68 -9.09 -43.80 -14.48
CA ALA A 68 -10.42 -43.22 -14.67
C ALA A 68 -10.58 -42.57 -16.06
N MET A 69 -9.54 -41.90 -16.57
CA MET A 69 -9.56 -41.33 -17.91
C MET A 69 -9.66 -42.42 -18.99
N GLU A 70 -8.85 -43.48 -18.91
CA GLU A 70 -8.88 -44.61 -19.86
C GLU A 70 -10.29 -45.26 -19.90
N GLU A 71 -10.92 -45.50 -18.73
CA GLU A 71 -12.27 -46.03 -18.63
C GLU A 71 -13.30 -45.11 -19.29
N LEU A 72 -13.17 -43.78 -19.08
CA LEU A 72 -14.09 -42.80 -19.67
C LEU A 72 -13.88 -42.63 -21.17
N GLU A 73 -12.64 -42.70 -21.69
CA GLU A 73 -12.34 -42.72 -23.13
C GLU A 73 -12.97 -43.90 -23.82
N GLU A 74 -12.81 -45.13 -23.24
CA GLU A 74 -13.48 -46.33 -23.78
C GLU A 74 -15.01 -46.21 -23.75
N LEU A 75 -15.55 -45.54 -22.71
CA LEU A 75 -16.98 -45.32 -22.59
C LEU A 75 -17.48 -44.31 -23.64
N ALA A 76 -16.72 -43.25 -23.88
CA ALA A 76 -17.03 -42.22 -24.89
C ALA A 76 -17.09 -42.75 -26.31
N ASP A 77 -16.27 -43.77 -26.61
CA ASP A 77 -16.26 -44.45 -27.93
C ASP A 77 -17.46 -45.41 -28.13
N SER A 78 -18.26 -45.63 -27.09
CA SER A 78 -19.44 -46.48 -27.18
C SER A 78 -20.65 -45.70 -27.73
N ARG A 79 -21.75 -46.40 -27.99
CA ARG A 79 -22.97 -45.76 -28.48
C ARG A 79 -23.74 -45.18 -27.26
N LEU A 80 -23.63 -43.89 -27.06
CA LEU A 80 -24.24 -43.11 -25.95
C LEU A 80 -25.37 -42.21 -26.46
N SER A 81 -26.33 -41.90 -25.60
CA SER A 81 -27.24 -40.77 -25.79
C SER A 81 -26.52 -39.45 -25.53
N ASP A 82 -27.05 -38.32 -26.00
CA ASP A 82 -26.46 -37.00 -25.79
C ASP A 82 -26.25 -36.69 -24.30
N PHE A 83 -27.20 -37.11 -23.42
CA PHE A 83 -27.07 -36.97 -21.97
C PHE A 83 -25.93 -37.82 -21.39
N GLU A 84 -25.82 -39.07 -21.81
CA GLU A 84 -24.72 -39.96 -21.38
C GLU A 84 -23.38 -39.44 -21.85
N GLN A 85 -23.29 -39.02 -23.13
CA GLN A 85 -22.08 -38.41 -23.69
C GLN A 85 -21.66 -37.15 -22.96
N ALA A 86 -22.61 -36.23 -22.67
CA ALA A 86 -22.34 -35.03 -21.92
C ALA A 86 -21.83 -35.33 -20.49
N SER A 87 -22.40 -36.38 -19.84
CA SER A 87 -21.96 -36.80 -18.51
C SER A 87 -20.53 -37.38 -18.52
N VAL A 88 -20.16 -38.12 -19.55
CA VAL A 88 -18.80 -38.66 -19.74
C VAL A 88 -17.83 -37.51 -20.00
N GLN A 89 -18.17 -36.59 -20.89
CA GLN A 89 -17.35 -35.39 -21.19
C GLN A 89 -17.16 -34.52 -19.96
N GLN A 90 -18.19 -34.33 -19.15
CA GLN A 90 -18.07 -33.59 -17.86
C GLN A 90 -17.07 -34.26 -16.91
N ALA A 91 -17.11 -35.60 -16.78
CA ALA A 91 -16.17 -36.35 -15.94
C ALA A 91 -14.72 -36.25 -16.46
N MET A 92 -14.52 -36.38 -17.77
CA MET A 92 -13.20 -36.22 -18.40
C MET A 92 -12.66 -34.79 -18.21
N GLY A 93 -13.51 -33.77 -18.37
CA GLY A 93 -13.16 -32.37 -18.12
C GLY A 93 -12.73 -32.13 -16.68
N PHE A 94 -13.42 -32.74 -15.72
CA PHE A 94 -13.04 -32.67 -14.30
C PHE A 94 -11.65 -33.30 -14.06
N ILE A 95 -11.38 -34.50 -14.59
CA ILE A 95 -10.06 -35.15 -14.46
C ILE A 95 -8.96 -34.29 -15.08
N ALA A 96 -9.18 -33.77 -16.29
CA ALA A 96 -8.23 -32.90 -16.96
C ALA A 96 -7.91 -31.66 -16.15
N ALA A 97 -8.93 -31.02 -15.57
CA ALA A 97 -8.77 -29.86 -14.70
C ALA A 97 -7.97 -30.20 -13.42
N GLN A 98 -8.25 -31.33 -12.76
CA GLN A 98 -7.50 -31.80 -11.59
C GLN A 98 -6.02 -32.07 -11.87
N ARG A 99 -5.71 -32.44 -13.11
CA ARG A 99 -4.33 -32.67 -13.59
C ARG A 99 -3.68 -31.40 -14.16
N GLU A 100 -4.31 -30.24 -14.00
CA GLU A 100 -3.87 -28.94 -14.52
C GLU A 100 -3.77 -28.90 -16.07
N ASN A 101 -4.39 -29.87 -16.77
CA ASN A 101 -4.51 -29.91 -18.24
C ASN A 101 -5.70 -29.03 -18.66
N TYR A 102 -5.59 -27.74 -18.42
CA TYR A 102 -6.72 -26.79 -18.54
C TYR A 102 -7.27 -26.71 -19.96
N ARG A 103 -6.45 -26.89 -21.01
CA ARG A 103 -6.93 -26.88 -22.40
C ARG A 103 -7.79 -28.10 -22.72
N ASP A 104 -7.39 -29.29 -22.28
CA ASP A 104 -8.16 -30.50 -22.44
C ASP A 104 -9.47 -30.42 -21.64
N ALA A 105 -9.41 -29.85 -20.44
CA ALA A 105 -10.59 -29.64 -19.62
C ALA A 105 -11.62 -28.69 -20.29
N ILE A 106 -11.14 -27.60 -20.91
CA ILE A 106 -11.97 -26.69 -21.70
C ILE A 106 -12.61 -27.44 -22.89
N GLU A 107 -11.88 -28.26 -23.60
CA GLU A 107 -12.40 -29.01 -24.73
C GLU A 107 -13.52 -29.96 -24.29
N HIS A 108 -13.30 -30.72 -23.24
CA HIS A 108 -14.30 -31.66 -22.72
C HIS A 108 -15.56 -30.97 -22.18
N PHE A 109 -15.40 -29.91 -21.36
CA PHE A 109 -16.57 -29.17 -20.87
C PHE A 109 -17.32 -28.46 -22.01
N SER A 110 -16.62 -27.90 -23.00
CA SER A 110 -17.24 -27.28 -24.16
C SER A 110 -18.05 -28.27 -24.99
N GLU A 111 -17.57 -29.51 -25.15
CA GLU A 111 -18.30 -30.55 -25.82
C GLU A 111 -19.55 -30.98 -25.03
N ALA A 112 -19.45 -31.08 -23.68
CA ALA A 112 -20.61 -31.34 -22.84
C ALA A 112 -21.68 -30.22 -22.93
N ILE A 113 -21.24 -28.96 -22.98
CA ILE A 113 -22.11 -27.80 -23.19
C ILE A 113 -22.79 -27.85 -24.56
N ARG A 114 -22.02 -28.15 -25.63
CA ARG A 114 -22.51 -28.23 -27.00
C ARG A 114 -23.60 -29.30 -27.20
N LEU A 115 -23.53 -30.39 -26.46
CA LEU A 115 -24.54 -31.46 -26.48
C LEU A 115 -25.90 -31.03 -25.90
N ASP A 116 -25.91 -29.95 -25.14
CA ASP A 116 -27.08 -29.28 -24.58
C ASP A 116 -28.09 -30.21 -23.87
N ALA A 117 -27.61 -31.31 -23.30
CA ALA A 117 -28.43 -32.37 -22.74
C ALA A 117 -28.45 -32.42 -21.21
N MET A 118 -27.69 -31.55 -20.54
CA MET A 118 -27.59 -31.49 -19.10
C MET A 118 -28.66 -30.56 -18.52
N ARG A 119 -29.02 -30.79 -17.22
CA ARG A 119 -29.93 -29.89 -16.51
C ARG A 119 -29.34 -28.44 -16.43
N ASN A 120 -30.19 -27.44 -16.39
CA ASN A 120 -29.81 -26.02 -16.38
C ASN A 120 -28.73 -25.72 -15.35
N GLN A 121 -28.86 -26.20 -14.10
CA GLN A 121 -27.84 -25.98 -13.08
C GLN A 121 -26.45 -26.48 -13.51
N THR A 122 -26.36 -27.74 -13.91
CA THR A 122 -25.08 -28.34 -14.34
C THR A 122 -24.53 -27.67 -15.60
N HIS A 123 -25.40 -27.32 -16.54
CA HIS A 123 -25.03 -26.63 -17.77
C HIS A 123 -24.42 -25.25 -17.46
N PHE A 124 -25.05 -24.44 -16.61
CA PHE A 124 -24.56 -23.13 -16.23
C PHE A 124 -23.26 -23.22 -15.40
N GLU A 125 -23.14 -24.23 -14.52
CA GLU A 125 -21.91 -24.51 -13.77
C GLU A 125 -20.72 -24.83 -14.71
N MET A 126 -20.94 -25.64 -15.76
CA MET A 126 -19.89 -25.95 -16.74
C MET A 126 -19.46 -24.71 -17.54
N ILE A 127 -20.38 -23.85 -17.96
CA ILE A 127 -20.02 -22.58 -18.64
C ILE A 127 -19.12 -21.73 -17.73
N LEU A 128 -19.45 -21.59 -16.44
CA LEU A 128 -18.62 -20.87 -15.48
C LEU A 128 -17.26 -21.54 -15.27
N GLN A 129 -17.20 -22.87 -15.23
CA GLN A 129 -15.93 -23.61 -15.16
C GLN A 129 -15.05 -23.32 -16.37
N VAL A 130 -15.61 -23.33 -17.59
CA VAL A 130 -14.87 -22.97 -18.80
C VAL A 130 -14.35 -21.52 -18.73
N ALA A 131 -15.15 -20.57 -18.26
CA ALA A 131 -14.70 -19.20 -18.07
C ALA A 131 -13.54 -19.11 -17.06
N GLN A 132 -13.62 -19.84 -15.94
CA GLN A 132 -12.55 -19.90 -14.96
C GLN A 132 -11.27 -20.54 -15.49
N LEU A 133 -11.40 -21.60 -16.29
CA LEU A 133 -10.25 -22.26 -16.94
C LEU A 133 -9.58 -21.35 -17.97
N TYR A 134 -10.35 -20.60 -18.78
CA TYR A 134 -9.79 -19.59 -19.66
C TYR A 134 -9.07 -18.49 -18.88
N ASN A 135 -9.61 -18.05 -17.72
CA ASN A 135 -8.91 -17.13 -16.86
C ASN A 135 -7.60 -17.72 -16.32
N ALA A 136 -7.58 -19.01 -15.94
CA ALA A 136 -6.38 -19.67 -15.42
C ALA A 136 -5.24 -19.80 -16.47
N ILE A 137 -5.59 -19.82 -17.76
CA ILE A 137 -4.62 -19.82 -18.88
C ILE A 137 -4.44 -18.44 -19.51
N GLU A 138 -4.91 -17.37 -18.83
CA GLU A 138 -4.75 -15.97 -19.21
C GLU A 138 -5.41 -15.61 -20.58
N GLU A 139 -6.38 -16.42 -21.03
CA GLU A 139 -7.17 -16.14 -22.25
C GLU A 139 -8.44 -15.32 -21.85
N TYR A 140 -8.23 -14.10 -21.35
CA TYR A 140 -9.28 -13.27 -20.72
C TYR A 140 -10.43 -12.92 -21.63
N ASP A 141 -10.18 -12.69 -22.94
CA ASP A 141 -11.23 -12.43 -23.93
C ASP A 141 -12.20 -13.58 -24.04
N LYS A 142 -11.68 -14.83 -24.10
CA LYS A 142 -12.52 -16.02 -24.15
C LYS A 142 -13.24 -16.28 -22.84
N ALA A 143 -12.61 -15.95 -21.70
CA ALA A 143 -13.26 -16.02 -20.40
C ALA A 143 -14.48 -15.09 -20.32
N LEU A 144 -14.33 -13.86 -20.80
CA LEU A 144 -15.44 -12.88 -20.88
C LEU A 144 -16.52 -13.34 -21.86
N GLU A 145 -16.16 -13.88 -23.04
CA GLU A 145 -17.11 -14.42 -24.00
C GLU A 145 -17.95 -15.57 -23.38
N GLN A 146 -17.33 -16.44 -22.59
CA GLN A 146 -18.06 -17.48 -21.86
C GLN A 146 -18.99 -16.91 -20.77
N LEU A 147 -18.58 -15.84 -20.09
CA LEU A 147 -19.46 -15.15 -19.12
C LEU A 147 -20.63 -14.46 -19.81
N GLU A 148 -20.41 -13.81 -20.94
CA GLU A 148 -21.47 -13.21 -21.73
C GLU A 148 -22.47 -14.27 -22.20
N PHE A 149 -21.98 -15.42 -22.67
CA PHE A 149 -22.83 -16.55 -22.99
C PHE A 149 -23.60 -17.04 -21.78
N TRP A 150 -22.95 -17.16 -20.60
CA TRP A 150 -23.62 -17.52 -19.36
C TRP A 150 -24.74 -16.53 -18.97
N PHE A 151 -24.48 -15.23 -19.05
CA PHE A 151 -25.51 -14.20 -18.80
C PHE A 151 -26.67 -14.25 -19.80
N CYS A 152 -26.39 -14.68 -21.02
CA CYS A 152 -27.37 -14.83 -22.07
C CYS A 152 -28.35 -15.98 -21.79
N VAL A 153 -27.82 -17.15 -21.39
CA VAL A 153 -28.61 -18.40 -21.28
C VAL A 153 -29.12 -18.69 -19.85
N SER A 154 -28.53 -18.03 -18.83
CA SER A 154 -28.93 -18.23 -17.43
C SER A 154 -30.18 -17.44 -17.08
N ASN A 155 -30.98 -17.97 -16.16
CA ASN A 155 -32.16 -17.31 -15.66
C ASN A 155 -31.83 -16.21 -14.62
N GLU A 156 -32.81 -15.36 -14.29
CA GLU A 156 -32.65 -14.26 -13.33
C GLU A 156 -32.15 -14.74 -11.95
N GLU A 157 -32.53 -15.94 -11.51
CA GLU A 157 -32.10 -16.47 -10.21
C GLU A 157 -30.61 -16.83 -10.22
N ALA A 158 -30.12 -17.45 -11.30
CA ALA A 158 -28.70 -17.72 -11.47
C ALA A 158 -27.87 -16.41 -11.55
N GLN A 159 -28.38 -15.39 -12.20
CA GLN A 159 -27.71 -14.09 -12.35
C GLN A 159 -27.62 -13.29 -11.04
N LYS A 160 -28.30 -13.70 -9.97
CA LYS A 160 -28.14 -13.11 -8.64
C LYS A 160 -26.87 -13.57 -7.92
N VAL A 161 -26.15 -14.57 -8.46
CA VAL A 161 -24.90 -15.06 -7.86
C VAL A 161 -23.79 -13.99 -8.00
N ALA A 162 -23.55 -13.29 -6.90
CA ALA A 162 -22.60 -12.17 -6.86
C ALA A 162 -21.17 -12.57 -7.27
N GLU A 163 -20.76 -13.81 -6.99
CA GLU A 163 -19.43 -14.34 -7.34
C GLU A 163 -19.14 -14.31 -8.84
N VAL A 164 -20.16 -14.48 -9.69
CA VAL A 164 -19.99 -14.40 -11.15
C VAL A 164 -19.65 -12.98 -11.58
N TRP A 165 -20.27 -12.00 -10.97
CA TRP A 165 -19.97 -10.59 -11.20
C TRP A 165 -18.57 -10.22 -10.71
N VAL A 166 -18.11 -10.81 -9.60
CA VAL A 166 -16.71 -10.65 -9.12
C VAL A 166 -15.73 -11.24 -10.12
N LEU A 167 -16.04 -12.42 -10.71
CA LEU A 167 -15.21 -13.00 -11.76
C LEU A 167 -15.14 -12.07 -12.98
N LYS A 168 -16.29 -11.53 -13.42
CA LYS A 168 -16.34 -10.56 -14.52
C LYS A 168 -15.50 -9.32 -14.22
N ALA A 169 -15.63 -8.75 -13.01
CA ALA A 169 -14.84 -7.60 -12.58
C ALA A 169 -13.33 -7.90 -12.60
N SER A 170 -12.93 -9.09 -12.13
CA SER A 170 -11.54 -9.50 -12.12
C SER A 170 -10.96 -9.66 -13.53
N LEU A 171 -11.74 -10.20 -14.47
CA LEU A 171 -11.33 -10.33 -15.87
C LEU A 171 -11.14 -8.99 -16.56
N HIS A 172 -12.08 -8.05 -16.38
CA HIS A 172 -11.93 -6.69 -16.89
C HIS A 172 -10.72 -5.98 -16.27
N LEU A 173 -10.46 -6.20 -14.97
CA LEU A 173 -9.27 -5.64 -14.31
C LEU A 173 -7.97 -6.19 -14.92
N GLN A 174 -7.90 -7.49 -15.22
CA GLN A 174 -6.72 -8.08 -15.88
C GLN A 174 -6.47 -7.50 -17.28
N LYS A 175 -7.51 -7.06 -17.95
CA LYS A 175 -7.46 -6.38 -19.25
C LYS A 175 -7.26 -4.86 -19.14
N GLU A 176 -7.14 -4.32 -17.93
CA GLU A 176 -7.08 -2.87 -17.65
C GLU A 176 -8.34 -2.10 -18.14
N GLU A 177 -9.47 -2.79 -18.29
CA GLU A 177 -10.78 -2.23 -18.62
C GLU A 177 -11.47 -1.78 -17.33
N TYR A 178 -10.94 -0.71 -16.72
CA TYR A 178 -11.29 -0.32 -15.33
C TYR A 178 -12.75 0.11 -15.15
N GLU A 179 -13.38 0.75 -16.16
CA GLU A 179 -14.80 1.14 -16.09
C GLU A 179 -15.70 -0.09 -16.03
N ASP A 180 -15.46 -1.06 -16.91
CA ASP A 180 -16.24 -2.32 -16.96
C ASP A 180 -15.99 -3.14 -15.68
N ALA A 181 -14.76 -3.12 -15.15
CA ALA A 181 -14.43 -3.74 -13.88
C ALA A 181 -15.19 -3.09 -12.70
N LEU A 182 -15.32 -1.75 -12.70
CA LEU A 182 -16.06 -1.02 -11.68
C LEU A 182 -17.54 -1.36 -11.72
N ASP A 183 -18.13 -1.33 -12.91
CA ASP A 183 -19.56 -1.66 -13.09
C ASP A 183 -19.84 -3.09 -12.63
N ALA A 184 -18.99 -4.04 -12.98
CA ALA A 184 -19.16 -5.44 -12.59
C ALA A 184 -19.00 -5.65 -11.06
N ILE A 185 -18.04 -5.00 -10.40
CA ILE A 185 -17.89 -5.15 -8.95
C ILE A 185 -19.01 -4.46 -8.18
N ASP A 186 -19.56 -3.36 -8.70
CA ASP A 186 -20.71 -2.69 -8.12
C ASP A 186 -21.97 -3.57 -8.17
N GLU A 187 -22.16 -4.27 -9.28
CA GLU A 187 -23.23 -5.25 -9.42
C GLU A 187 -23.06 -6.40 -8.42
N ALA A 188 -21.84 -6.92 -8.23
CA ALA A 188 -21.56 -7.96 -7.24
C ALA A 188 -21.91 -7.50 -5.81
N ILE A 189 -21.47 -6.32 -5.42
CA ILE A 189 -21.71 -5.77 -4.09
C ILE A 189 -23.21 -5.52 -3.86
N THR A 190 -23.92 -5.04 -4.88
CA THR A 190 -25.36 -4.72 -4.80
C THR A 190 -26.23 -5.98 -4.67
N ARG A 191 -25.82 -7.09 -5.29
CA ARG A 191 -26.56 -8.35 -5.28
C ARG A 191 -26.35 -9.21 -4.05
N ALA A 192 -25.29 -8.98 -3.31
CA ALA A 192 -24.96 -9.75 -2.12
C ALA A 192 -25.66 -9.20 -0.88
N ASP A 193 -26.22 -10.09 -0.06
CA ASP A 193 -26.77 -9.73 1.25
C ASP A 193 -25.64 -9.34 2.23
N ASP A 194 -24.46 -9.97 2.11
CA ASP A 194 -23.28 -9.71 2.95
C ASP A 194 -22.03 -9.65 2.05
N PRO A 195 -21.72 -8.49 1.44
CA PRO A 195 -20.57 -8.34 0.56
C PRO A 195 -19.25 -8.53 1.31
N LYS A 196 -18.36 -9.35 0.73
CA LYS A 196 -17.08 -9.72 1.33
C LYS A 196 -16.07 -8.55 1.28
N GLU A 197 -15.22 -8.44 2.28
CA GLU A 197 -14.13 -7.44 2.35
C GLU A 197 -13.29 -7.41 1.06
N GLN A 198 -13.00 -8.58 0.49
CA GLN A 198 -12.20 -8.70 -0.74
C GLN A 198 -12.83 -7.97 -1.93
N TRP A 199 -14.14 -7.87 -2.01
CA TRP A 199 -14.84 -7.18 -3.09
C TRP A 199 -14.70 -5.65 -2.98
N TYR A 200 -14.79 -5.13 -1.75
CA TYR A 200 -14.49 -3.71 -1.51
C TYR A 200 -13.03 -3.38 -1.78
N ARG A 201 -12.10 -4.29 -1.49
CA ARG A 201 -10.68 -4.11 -1.83
C ARG A 201 -10.47 -4.09 -3.35
N LEU A 202 -11.14 -4.98 -4.09
CA LEU A 202 -11.12 -4.96 -5.55
C LEU A 202 -11.66 -3.64 -6.09
N LYS A 203 -12.85 -3.21 -5.61
CA LYS A 203 -13.45 -1.92 -5.98
C LYS A 203 -12.52 -0.75 -5.68
N LEU A 204 -11.88 -0.75 -4.52
CA LEU A 204 -10.92 0.28 -4.15
C LEU A 204 -9.75 0.34 -5.14
N GLY A 205 -9.18 -0.81 -5.49
CA GLY A 205 -8.09 -0.89 -6.46
C GLY A 205 -8.49 -0.29 -7.82
N VAL A 206 -9.66 -0.67 -8.32
CA VAL A 206 -10.20 -0.12 -9.58
C VAL A 206 -10.43 1.40 -9.52
N LEU A 207 -11.00 1.90 -8.41
CA LEU A 207 -11.24 3.33 -8.23
C LEU A 207 -9.94 4.15 -8.19
N LEU A 208 -8.87 3.58 -7.60
CA LEU A 208 -7.56 4.22 -7.57
C LEU A 208 -6.89 4.25 -8.95
N GLU A 209 -7.03 3.21 -9.76
CA GLU A 209 -6.55 3.22 -11.15
C GLU A 209 -7.32 4.24 -12.02
N LEU A 210 -8.59 4.45 -11.74
CA LEU A 210 -9.43 5.48 -12.38
C LEU A 210 -9.23 6.89 -11.80
N GLU A 211 -8.37 7.07 -10.79
CA GLU A 211 -8.17 8.34 -10.06
C GLU A 211 -9.49 8.90 -9.46
N ARG A 212 -10.45 8.01 -9.17
CA ARG A 212 -11.73 8.36 -8.56
C ARG A 212 -11.63 8.40 -7.04
N TYR A 213 -10.89 9.37 -6.52
CA TYR A 213 -10.52 9.45 -5.10
C TYR A 213 -11.73 9.65 -4.16
N ARG A 214 -12.73 10.46 -4.53
CA ARG A 214 -13.90 10.68 -3.66
C ARG A 214 -14.72 9.41 -3.41
N PRO A 215 -15.11 8.62 -4.42
CA PRO A 215 -15.71 7.31 -4.19
C PRO A 215 -14.78 6.32 -3.45
N ALA A 216 -13.47 6.39 -3.70
CA ALA A 216 -12.50 5.55 -2.98
C ALA A 216 -12.49 5.81 -1.47
N VAL A 217 -12.66 7.06 -1.02
CA VAL A 217 -12.83 7.41 0.41
C VAL A 217 -13.98 6.64 1.04
N ASP A 218 -15.14 6.57 0.37
CA ASP A 218 -16.32 5.89 0.91
C ASP A 218 -16.09 4.38 1.03
N VAL A 219 -15.41 3.79 0.04
CA VAL A 219 -15.03 2.37 0.06
C VAL A 219 -14.06 2.07 1.19
N VAL A 220 -13.02 2.90 1.38
CA VAL A 220 -12.07 2.69 2.49
C VAL A 220 -12.74 2.86 3.84
N LYS A 221 -13.65 3.82 4.00
CA LYS A 221 -14.46 3.95 5.23
C LYS A 221 -15.29 2.71 5.52
N THR A 222 -15.84 2.07 4.48
CA THR A 222 -16.54 0.79 4.64
C THR A 222 -15.58 -0.31 5.10
N LEU A 223 -14.39 -0.40 4.50
CA LEU A 223 -13.36 -1.36 4.91
C LEU A 223 -12.90 -1.15 6.36
N ILE A 224 -12.76 0.09 6.80
CA ILE A 224 -12.46 0.43 8.21
C ILE A 224 -13.61 -0.01 9.14
N GLN A 225 -14.87 0.10 8.71
CA GLN A 225 -15.99 -0.39 9.51
C GLN A 225 -15.99 -1.92 9.64
N MET A 226 -15.55 -2.64 8.59
CA MET A 226 -15.44 -4.10 8.61
C MET A 226 -14.26 -4.57 9.48
N ASP A 227 -13.11 -3.92 9.37
CA ASP A 227 -11.91 -4.23 10.15
C ASP A 227 -11.20 -2.95 10.62
N PRO A 228 -11.64 -2.38 11.77
CA PRO A 228 -11.11 -1.11 12.27
C PRO A 228 -9.69 -1.20 12.84
N ASP A 229 -9.18 -2.40 13.07
CA ASP A 229 -7.83 -2.62 13.60
C ASP A 229 -6.79 -2.85 12.49
N ARG A 230 -7.21 -2.90 11.24
CA ARG A 230 -6.32 -2.98 10.09
C ARG A 230 -5.78 -1.61 9.73
N LYS A 231 -4.53 -1.36 10.12
CA LYS A 231 -3.87 -0.05 9.93
C LYS A 231 -3.74 0.38 8.47
N GLU A 232 -3.60 -0.60 7.54
CA GLU A 232 -3.44 -0.34 6.12
C GLU A 232 -4.59 0.51 5.56
N TYR A 233 -5.81 0.31 6.05
CA TYR A 233 -6.97 1.09 5.62
C TYR A 233 -6.90 2.54 6.08
N TRP A 234 -6.40 2.80 7.30
CA TRP A 234 -6.22 4.15 7.80
C TRP A 234 -5.13 4.90 7.04
N VAL A 235 -4.02 4.21 6.72
CA VAL A 235 -2.92 4.77 5.93
C VAL A 235 -3.38 5.05 4.49
N GLN A 236 -4.14 4.13 3.88
CA GLN A 236 -4.73 4.33 2.56
C GLN A 236 -5.70 5.51 2.55
N LEU A 237 -6.57 5.61 3.57
CA LEU A 237 -7.51 6.73 3.70
C LEU A 237 -6.78 8.07 3.74
N SER A 238 -5.71 8.16 4.55
CA SER A 238 -4.86 9.35 4.61
C SER A 238 -4.23 9.66 3.26
N GLY A 239 -3.70 8.64 2.57
CA GLY A 239 -3.12 8.82 1.24
C GLY A 239 -4.12 9.34 0.21
N ILE A 240 -5.34 8.80 0.22
CA ILE A 240 -6.42 9.24 -0.70
C ILE A 240 -6.83 10.69 -0.41
N TYR A 241 -6.90 11.09 0.86
CA TYR A 241 -7.18 12.48 1.22
C TYR A 241 -6.06 13.43 0.78
N MET A 242 -4.80 12.98 0.79
CA MET A 242 -3.68 13.78 0.24
C MET A 242 -3.81 13.98 -1.27
N GLU A 243 -4.27 12.98 -2.04
CA GLU A 243 -4.57 13.13 -3.47
C GLU A 243 -5.75 14.11 -3.73
N LEU A 244 -6.59 14.33 -2.74
CA LEU A 244 -7.70 15.29 -2.78
C LEU A 244 -7.31 16.68 -2.26
N ASP A 245 -6.04 16.91 -1.89
CA ASP A 245 -5.56 18.12 -1.20
C ASP A 245 -6.28 18.39 0.14
N ASP A 246 -6.83 17.35 0.77
CA ASP A 246 -7.59 17.43 2.03
C ASP A 246 -6.70 17.01 3.21
N VAL A 247 -5.73 17.89 3.52
CA VAL A 247 -4.69 17.64 4.55
C VAL A 247 -5.29 17.40 5.93
N GLU A 248 -6.39 18.09 6.26
CA GLU A 248 -7.04 17.98 7.56
C GLU A 248 -7.62 16.58 7.79
N GLU A 249 -8.31 16.03 6.81
CA GLU A 249 -8.87 14.68 6.86
C GLU A 249 -7.76 13.60 6.76
N ALA A 250 -6.71 13.85 5.98
CA ALA A 250 -5.54 12.98 5.92
C ALA A 250 -4.87 12.84 7.29
N MET A 251 -4.66 13.97 7.98
CA MET A 251 -4.13 14.00 9.35
C MET A 251 -5.09 13.33 10.33
N ALA A 252 -6.40 13.57 10.20
CA ALA A 252 -7.39 12.96 11.09
C ALA A 252 -7.37 11.42 10.99
N ALA A 253 -7.28 10.87 9.78
CA ALA A 253 -7.16 9.42 9.56
C ALA A 253 -5.90 8.84 10.23
N MET A 254 -4.73 9.44 9.97
CA MET A 254 -3.47 9.00 10.58
C MET A 254 -3.48 9.14 12.11
N ARG A 255 -4.06 10.22 12.64
CA ARG A 255 -4.15 10.43 14.07
C ARG A 255 -5.08 9.46 14.77
N LEU A 256 -6.13 9.00 14.11
CA LEU A 256 -6.98 7.93 14.62
C LEU A 256 -6.23 6.59 14.70
N ALA A 257 -5.48 6.23 13.66
CA ALA A 257 -4.62 5.05 13.67
C ALA A 257 -3.55 5.13 14.78
N TYR A 258 -2.91 6.27 14.94
CA TYR A 258 -1.93 6.52 15.99
C TYR A 258 -2.53 6.36 17.41
N ARG A 259 -3.69 6.99 17.68
CA ARG A 259 -4.38 6.87 18.98
C ARG A 259 -4.85 5.48 19.32
N ARG A 260 -5.13 4.66 18.32
CA ARG A 260 -5.44 3.23 18.48
C ARG A 260 -4.20 2.36 18.68
N GLY A 261 -3.00 2.94 18.56
CA GLY A 261 -1.75 2.21 18.67
C GLY A 261 -1.45 1.30 17.48
N LEU A 262 -2.02 1.58 16.32
CA LEU A 262 -1.85 0.75 15.11
C LEU A 262 -0.57 1.05 14.35
N LEU A 263 0.00 2.25 14.51
CA LEU A 263 1.23 2.63 13.81
C LEU A 263 2.43 1.92 14.43
N ASP A 264 3.24 1.28 13.58
CA ASP A 264 4.41 0.50 14.00
C ASP A 264 5.64 0.71 13.09
N ARG A 265 5.57 1.69 12.15
CA ARG A 265 6.65 2.03 11.22
C ARG A 265 7.05 3.49 11.36
N GLY A 266 8.36 3.75 11.29
CA GLY A 266 8.88 5.12 11.36
C GLY A 266 8.32 6.04 10.27
N SER A 267 8.08 5.53 9.06
CA SER A 267 7.46 6.31 7.98
C SER A 267 6.06 6.78 8.30
N GLU A 268 5.28 6.01 9.05
CA GLU A 268 3.92 6.37 9.47
C GLU A 268 3.95 7.48 10.51
N TYR A 269 4.88 7.41 11.49
CA TYR A 269 5.11 8.46 12.48
C TYR A 269 5.59 9.76 11.83
N THR A 270 6.57 9.68 10.91
CA THR A 270 7.06 10.87 10.20
C THR A 270 6.02 11.49 9.28
N GLN A 271 5.17 10.67 8.65
CA GLN A 271 4.04 11.16 7.85
C GLN A 271 3.04 11.92 8.73
N LEU A 272 2.63 11.35 9.86
CA LEU A 272 1.72 12.04 10.79
C LEU A 272 2.34 13.35 11.32
N ALA A 273 3.62 13.33 11.69
CA ALA A 273 4.32 14.52 12.13
C ALA A 273 4.38 15.61 11.04
N GLY A 274 4.61 15.20 9.78
CA GLY A 274 4.59 16.12 8.63
C GLY A 274 3.23 16.80 8.45
N LEU A 275 2.14 16.01 8.46
CA LEU A 275 0.77 16.53 8.39
C LEU A 275 0.43 17.48 9.54
N LEU A 276 0.89 17.15 10.76
CA LEU A 276 0.71 18.02 11.92
C LEU A 276 1.49 19.34 11.81
N GLN A 277 2.70 19.32 11.22
CA GLN A 277 3.46 20.53 10.96
C GLN A 277 2.78 21.42 9.90
N GLU A 278 2.27 20.81 8.83
CA GLU A 278 1.54 21.52 7.77
C GLU A 278 0.28 22.22 8.32
N LEU A 279 -0.38 21.61 9.30
CA LEU A 279 -1.53 22.17 10.03
C LEU A 279 -1.13 23.03 11.25
N GLU A 280 0.07 23.59 11.25
CA GLU A 280 0.57 24.49 12.30
C GLU A 280 0.44 23.92 13.73
N SER A 281 0.62 22.60 13.87
CA SER A 281 0.56 21.89 15.15
C SER A 281 1.93 21.32 15.56
N PRO A 282 2.99 22.16 15.66
CA PRO A 282 4.37 21.70 15.81
C PRO A 282 4.62 20.92 17.12
N ARG A 283 3.91 21.25 18.20
CA ARG A 283 4.01 20.52 19.47
C ARG A 283 3.60 19.06 19.30
N GLN A 284 2.44 18.81 18.68
CA GLN A 284 1.96 17.44 18.45
C GLN A 284 2.87 16.67 17.48
N ALA A 285 3.41 17.37 16.47
CA ALA A 285 4.39 16.79 15.56
C ALA A 285 5.64 16.32 16.30
N ALA A 286 6.17 17.16 17.20
CA ALA A 286 7.34 16.81 18.02
C ALA A 286 7.05 15.63 18.96
N GLU A 287 5.90 15.62 19.64
CA GLU A 287 5.47 14.53 20.53
C GLU A 287 5.40 13.19 19.76
N VAL A 288 4.84 13.19 18.56
CA VAL A 288 4.76 11.98 17.70
C VAL A 288 6.15 11.53 17.25
N MET A 289 7.02 12.45 16.84
CA MET A 289 8.40 12.12 16.44
C MET A 289 9.19 11.54 17.60
N GLU A 290 9.13 12.17 18.76
CA GLU A 290 9.85 11.74 19.96
C GLU A 290 9.39 10.36 20.42
N GLU A 291 8.08 10.11 20.47
CA GLU A 291 7.52 8.80 20.78
C GLU A 291 8.01 7.71 19.79
N GLY A 292 8.03 8.04 18.50
CA GLY A 292 8.51 7.12 17.45
C GLY A 292 10.00 6.77 17.61
N LEU A 293 10.82 7.75 18.01
CA LEU A 293 12.23 7.59 18.32
C LEU A 293 12.45 6.75 19.59
N GLU A 294 11.71 7.04 20.65
CA GLU A 294 11.82 6.34 21.94
C GLU A 294 11.36 4.88 21.86
N LYS A 295 10.34 4.60 21.07
CA LYS A 295 9.86 3.24 20.81
C LYS A 295 10.72 2.47 19.79
N GLY A 296 11.66 3.14 19.14
CA GLY A 296 12.52 2.55 18.12
C GLY A 296 11.84 2.29 16.78
N TYR A 297 10.67 2.85 16.54
CA TYR A 297 10.01 2.82 15.23
C TYR A 297 10.71 3.76 14.24
N ILE A 298 11.08 4.95 14.69
CA ILE A 298 11.94 5.88 13.94
C ILE A 298 13.39 5.56 14.26
N GLU A 299 14.23 5.53 13.24
CA GLU A 299 15.66 5.29 13.38
C GLU A 299 16.32 6.40 14.22
N ASN A 300 17.13 6.02 15.22
CA ASN A 300 17.83 6.93 16.10
C ASN A 300 19.01 7.60 15.38
N THR A 301 18.73 8.62 14.57
CA THR A 301 19.71 9.39 13.80
C THR A 301 19.73 10.84 14.23
N SER A 302 20.87 11.51 14.00
CA SER A 302 21.02 12.95 14.22
C SER A 302 19.93 13.77 13.50
N ASN A 303 19.63 13.41 12.24
CA ASN A 303 18.62 14.10 11.42
C ASN A 303 17.21 13.98 12.00
N ASN A 304 16.82 12.81 12.50
CA ASN A 304 15.49 12.62 13.08
C ASN A 304 15.34 13.39 14.39
N TRP A 305 16.40 13.45 15.22
CA TRP A 305 16.41 14.29 16.43
C TRP A 305 16.44 15.77 16.10
N GLU A 306 17.15 16.20 15.04
CA GLU A 306 17.13 17.58 14.57
C GLU A 306 15.72 18.01 14.13
N MET A 307 15.01 17.16 13.38
CA MET A 307 13.61 17.42 12.99
C MET A 307 12.70 17.57 14.24
N THR A 308 12.87 16.67 15.21
CA THR A 308 12.14 16.70 16.48
C THR A 308 12.43 18.00 17.26
N ALA A 309 13.70 18.38 17.36
CA ALA A 309 14.14 19.62 18.00
C ALA A 309 13.57 20.86 17.31
N GLY A 310 13.58 20.87 15.97
CA GLY A 310 12.98 21.94 15.17
C GLY A 310 11.48 22.11 15.44
N ALA A 311 10.75 21.01 15.56
CA ALA A 311 9.33 21.03 15.89
C ALA A 311 9.06 21.54 17.31
N TRP A 312 9.84 21.11 18.31
CA TRP A 312 9.78 21.65 19.67
C TRP A 312 10.11 23.14 19.72
N TYR A 313 11.12 23.57 18.97
CA TYR A 313 11.48 24.99 18.88
C TYR A 313 10.36 25.84 18.27
N GLN A 314 9.72 25.37 17.20
CA GLN A 314 8.55 26.03 16.59
C GLN A 314 7.37 26.09 17.58
N ALA A 315 7.20 25.06 18.40
CA ALA A 315 6.20 24.99 19.45
C ALA A 315 6.51 25.94 20.64
N ARG A 316 7.68 26.57 20.65
CA ARG A 316 8.23 27.38 21.76
C ARG A 316 8.44 26.60 23.07
N GLU A 317 8.61 25.31 22.97
CA GLU A 317 8.98 24.41 24.06
C GLU A 317 10.52 24.31 24.10
N MET A 318 11.15 25.35 24.67
CA MET A 318 12.60 25.54 24.55
C MET A 318 13.41 24.47 25.25
N GLN A 319 12.95 23.94 26.39
CA GLN A 319 13.66 22.89 27.11
C GLN A 319 13.66 21.57 26.34
N GLU A 320 12.52 21.20 25.77
CA GLU A 320 12.35 20.02 24.94
C GLU A 320 13.19 20.15 23.66
N ALA A 321 13.19 21.33 23.04
CA ALA A 321 14.03 21.62 21.88
C ALA A 321 15.53 21.44 22.20
N LEU A 322 15.99 21.99 23.32
CA LEU A 322 17.39 21.85 23.75
C LEU A 322 17.78 20.40 24.02
N ASN A 323 16.91 19.62 24.65
CA ASN A 323 17.12 18.20 24.91
C ASN A 323 17.22 17.41 23.59
N ALA A 324 16.34 17.67 22.63
CA ALA A 324 16.35 17.00 21.33
C ALA A 324 17.59 17.42 20.50
N TYR A 325 17.98 18.71 20.50
CA TYR A 325 19.23 19.16 19.88
C TYR A 325 20.47 18.54 20.51
N GLU A 326 20.47 18.30 21.83
CA GLU A 326 21.56 17.62 22.50
C GLU A 326 21.72 16.18 21.96
N ARG A 327 20.62 15.42 21.92
CA ARG A 327 20.60 14.06 21.36
C ARG A 327 21.04 14.06 19.89
N ALA A 328 20.56 15.01 19.09
CA ALA A 328 20.96 15.19 17.71
C ALA A 328 22.48 15.46 17.58
N GLY A 329 22.98 16.35 18.43
CA GLY A 329 24.42 16.68 18.48
C GLY A 329 25.28 15.50 18.89
N GLU A 330 24.87 14.69 19.88
CA GLU A 330 25.61 13.50 20.31
C GLU A 330 25.79 12.46 19.17
N LEU A 331 24.83 12.40 18.24
CA LEU A 331 24.83 11.50 17.09
C LEU A 331 25.50 12.11 15.85
N SER A 332 25.96 13.36 15.92
CA SER A 332 26.59 14.09 14.79
C SER A 332 28.07 14.32 15.04
N ASP A 333 28.88 14.11 14.01
CA ASP A 333 30.28 14.51 14.03
C ASP A 333 30.47 16.01 13.73
N SER A 334 29.45 16.71 13.24
CA SER A 334 29.44 18.13 12.94
C SER A 334 29.04 18.96 14.17
N GLY A 335 29.72 20.08 14.38
CA GLY A 335 29.44 21.02 15.45
C GLY A 335 28.20 21.91 15.21
N LYS A 336 27.56 21.83 14.06
CA LYS A 336 26.44 22.74 13.67
C LYS A 336 25.26 22.69 14.65
N LEU A 337 24.90 21.47 15.12
CA LEU A 337 23.79 21.29 16.07
C LEU A 337 24.13 21.79 17.47
N ASP A 338 25.36 21.57 17.93
CA ASP A 338 25.86 22.14 19.17
C ASP A 338 25.91 23.68 19.12
N PHE A 339 26.29 24.27 17.98
CA PHE A 339 26.23 25.72 17.77
C PHE A 339 24.79 26.24 17.80
N GLN A 340 23.85 25.55 17.18
CA GLN A 340 22.43 25.94 17.21
C GLN A 340 21.88 25.88 18.64
N ARG A 341 22.21 24.82 19.40
CA ARG A 341 21.88 24.68 20.82
C ARG A 341 22.47 25.85 21.64
N ALA A 342 23.72 26.18 21.43
CA ALA A 342 24.36 27.31 22.09
C ALA A 342 23.68 28.64 21.77
N SER A 343 23.22 28.81 20.54
CA SER A 343 22.50 30.05 20.14
C SER A 343 21.16 30.19 20.85
N ILE A 344 20.41 29.08 20.97
CA ILE A 344 19.15 29.06 21.73
C ILE A 344 19.41 29.37 23.22
N MET A 345 20.40 28.71 23.83
CA MET A 345 20.78 28.93 25.23
C MET A 345 21.26 30.37 25.50
N THR A 346 21.83 31.05 24.49
CA THR A 346 22.20 32.46 24.62
C THR A 346 20.97 33.37 24.76
N ALA A 347 19.91 33.07 24.00
CA ALA A 347 18.64 33.79 24.09
C ALA A 347 17.90 33.54 25.43
N GLU A 348 18.10 32.36 26.01
CA GLU A 348 17.56 31.98 27.33
C GLU A 348 18.48 32.36 28.50
N GLU A 349 19.59 33.07 28.22
CA GLU A 349 20.59 33.49 29.22
C GLU A 349 21.20 32.35 30.08
N ASN A 350 21.18 31.14 29.51
CA ASN A 350 21.82 29.96 30.13
C ASN A 350 23.32 29.92 29.81
N TRP A 351 24.10 30.77 30.51
CA TRP A 351 25.49 31.03 30.19
C TRP A 351 26.41 29.83 30.36
N GLU A 352 26.20 28.97 31.36
CA GLU A 352 26.93 27.71 31.51
C GLU A 352 26.69 26.76 30.37
N GLY A 353 25.43 26.60 29.94
CA GLY A 353 25.05 25.79 28.82
C GLY A 353 25.64 26.31 27.48
N VAL A 354 25.70 27.64 27.32
CA VAL A 354 26.36 28.26 26.15
C VAL A 354 27.82 27.85 26.06
N LEU A 355 28.56 27.90 27.18
CA LEU A 355 29.99 27.55 27.17
C LEU A 355 30.19 26.08 26.80
N GLU A 356 29.37 25.19 27.32
CA GLU A 356 29.44 23.78 27.01
C GLU A 356 29.12 23.51 25.54
N ALA A 357 27.96 23.99 25.05
CA ALA A 357 27.52 23.71 23.70
C ALA A 357 28.40 24.38 22.64
N ALA A 358 28.77 25.66 22.81
CA ALA A 358 29.66 26.33 21.87
C ALA A 358 31.06 25.74 21.89
N GLY A 359 31.54 25.27 23.06
CA GLY A 359 32.81 24.53 23.15
C GLY A 359 32.78 23.26 22.32
N ARG A 360 31.75 22.41 22.52
CA ARG A 360 31.58 21.20 21.69
C ARG A 360 31.45 21.50 20.20
N ALA A 361 30.76 22.59 19.83
CA ALA A 361 30.62 23.00 18.45
C ALA A 361 31.97 23.28 17.79
N LEU A 362 32.83 24.01 18.47
CA LEU A 362 34.19 24.34 18.00
C LEU A 362 35.11 23.13 17.98
N ASP A 363 34.98 22.24 18.98
CA ASP A 363 35.83 21.02 19.08
C ASP A 363 35.50 20.01 17.96
N LYS A 364 34.22 19.85 17.59
CA LYS A 364 33.78 19.02 16.44
C LYS A 364 34.13 19.66 15.10
N GLY A 365 34.07 20.98 15.00
CA GLY A 365 34.30 21.70 13.77
C GLY A 365 33.16 21.53 12.74
N ASP A 366 33.50 21.53 11.45
CA ASP A 366 32.55 21.56 10.32
C ASP A 366 31.56 22.73 10.39
N LEU A 367 32.03 23.84 10.97
CA LEU A 367 31.32 25.11 11.04
C LEU A 367 31.70 25.99 9.87
N THR A 368 30.79 26.86 9.46
CA THR A 368 31.15 27.95 8.57
C THR A 368 31.97 29.00 9.32
N GLU A 369 32.77 29.79 8.62
CA GLU A 369 33.53 30.90 9.20
C GLU A 369 32.65 31.82 10.08
N SER A 370 31.42 32.09 9.62
CA SER A 370 30.45 32.88 10.36
C SER A 370 29.97 32.19 11.65
N GLN A 371 29.78 30.87 11.63
CA GLN A 371 29.38 30.10 12.80
C GLN A 371 30.54 30.02 13.82
N GLU A 372 31.77 29.78 13.38
CA GLU A 372 32.95 29.82 14.27
C GLU A 372 33.10 31.18 14.95
N ALA A 373 33.00 32.26 14.16
CA ALA A 373 33.06 33.62 14.67
C ALA A 373 31.99 33.89 15.71
N ASN A 374 30.73 33.51 15.44
CA ASN A 374 29.62 33.66 16.36
C ASN A 374 29.76 32.77 17.61
N ALA A 375 30.27 31.53 17.45
CA ALA A 375 30.53 30.65 18.58
C ALA A 375 31.50 31.31 19.58
N HIS A 376 32.59 31.91 19.10
CA HIS A 376 33.52 32.67 19.96
C HIS A 376 32.89 33.91 20.57
N LEU A 377 31.99 34.61 19.82
CA LEU A 377 31.30 35.78 20.34
C LEU A 377 30.37 35.43 21.54
N ILE A 378 29.49 34.41 21.36
CA ILE A 378 28.57 33.98 22.40
C ILE A 378 29.30 33.39 23.62
N MET A 379 30.43 32.69 23.42
CA MET A 379 31.28 32.27 24.51
C MET A 379 31.86 33.46 25.30
N GLY A 380 32.25 34.53 24.57
CA GLY A 380 32.66 35.78 25.19
C GLY A 380 31.57 36.40 26.04
N MET A 381 30.36 36.45 25.50
CA MET A 381 29.17 36.96 26.24
C MET A 381 28.89 36.10 27.48
N ALA A 382 28.93 34.76 27.34
CA ALA A 382 28.72 33.85 28.45
C ALA A 382 29.78 34.05 29.56
N HIS A 383 31.06 34.11 29.21
CA HIS A 383 32.12 34.37 30.19
C HIS A 383 31.98 35.72 30.84
N PHE A 384 31.56 36.75 30.11
CA PHE A 384 31.34 38.08 30.68
C PHE A 384 30.23 38.07 31.71
N ASN A 385 29.06 37.47 31.39
CA ASN A 385 27.92 37.40 32.31
C ASN A 385 28.20 36.53 33.56
N LEU A 386 29.08 35.53 33.43
CA LEU A 386 29.55 34.71 34.54
C LEU A 386 30.70 35.38 35.34
N GLY A 387 31.08 36.64 35.01
CA GLY A 387 32.14 37.38 35.70
C GLY A 387 33.56 36.97 35.36
N ASN A 388 33.75 36.10 34.38
CA ASN A 388 35.06 35.58 33.98
C ASN A 388 35.72 36.49 32.91
N LEU A 389 36.04 37.75 33.29
CA LEU A 389 36.45 38.82 32.36
C LEU A 389 37.69 38.45 31.52
N ASP A 390 38.67 37.72 32.06
CA ASP A 390 39.86 37.33 31.29
C ASP A 390 39.57 36.30 30.19
N ARG A 391 38.65 35.36 30.45
CA ARG A 391 38.18 34.40 29.44
C ARG A 391 37.27 35.07 28.42
N ALA A 392 36.45 36.02 28.85
CA ALA A 392 35.62 36.81 27.96
C ALA A 392 36.48 37.59 26.95
N GLU A 393 37.54 38.26 27.43
CA GLU A 393 38.48 38.97 26.58
C GLU A 393 39.15 38.07 25.54
N GLN A 394 39.57 36.87 25.94
CA GLN A 394 40.15 35.89 25.03
C GLN A 394 39.16 35.46 23.95
N ALA A 395 37.92 35.18 24.30
CA ALA A 395 36.88 34.77 23.39
C ALA A 395 36.52 35.88 22.39
N PHE A 396 36.35 37.12 22.87
CA PHE A 396 36.09 38.26 21.97
C PHE A 396 37.30 38.59 21.05
N ASN A 397 38.50 38.41 21.53
CA ASN A 397 39.69 38.54 20.64
C ASN A 397 39.70 37.51 19.54
N ARG A 398 39.30 36.25 19.82
CA ARG A 398 39.12 35.20 18.80
C ARG A 398 38.03 35.58 17.80
N ALA A 399 36.84 36.01 18.30
CA ALA A 399 35.76 36.48 17.45
C ALA A 399 36.18 37.66 16.54
N GLY A 400 36.99 38.58 17.06
CA GLY A 400 37.49 39.74 16.32
C GLY A 400 38.49 39.40 15.21
N ASN A 401 39.06 38.23 15.17
CA ASN A 401 39.89 37.76 14.05
C ASN A 401 39.08 37.53 12.76
N TYR A 402 37.78 37.40 12.90
CA TYR A 402 36.85 37.24 11.77
C TYR A 402 36.31 38.60 11.37
N GLY A 403 36.53 39.01 10.11
CA GLY A 403 36.23 40.38 9.64
C GLY A 403 34.79 40.82 9.88
N THR A 404 33.83 39.90 9.89
CA THR A 404 32.42 40.18 10.08
C THR A 404 32.06 40.59 11.49
N LEU A 405 32.82 40.19 12.51
CA LEU A 405 32.54 40.45 13.95
C LEU A 405 33.55 41.38 14.62
N GLN A 406 34.51 41.92 13.86
CA GLN A 406 35.57 42.78 14.41
C GLN A 406 35.01 44.02 15.18
N ALA A 407 33.93 44.63 14.68
CA ALA A 407 33.32 45.80 15.34
C ALA A 407 32.63 45.38 16.64
N ALA A 408 31.81 44.31 16.62
CA ALA A 408 31.12 43.79 17.79
C ALA A 408 32.12 43.34 18.88
N ALA A 409 33.17 42.64 18.50
CA ALA A 409 34.21 42.21 19.41
C ALA A 409 34.90 43.39 20.10
N ARG A 410 35.20 44.49 19.36
CA ARG A 410 35.77 45.72 19.95
C ARG A 410 34.85 46.38 20.98
N GLU A 411 33.55 46.43 20.68
CA GLU A 411 32.58 47.00 21.63
C GLU A 411 32.56 46.21 22.93
N TRP A 412 32.57 44.91 22.88
CA TRP A 412 32.65 44.05 24.05
C TRP A 412 33.97 44.18 24.80
N LEU A 413 35.10 44.27 24.11
CA LEU A 413 36.41 44.47 24.72
C LEU A 413 36.47 45.82 25.51
N ASN A 414 35.94 46.90 24.91
CA ASN A 414 35.83 48.19 25.57
C ASN A 414 34.91 48.07 26.83
N HIS A 415 33.86 47.31 26.75
CA HIS A 415 32.96 47.09 27.87
C HIS A 415 33.62 46.31 29.03
N ILE A 416 34.49 45.35 28.71
CA ILE A 416 35.32 44.67 29.70
C ILE A 416 36.24 45.61 30.39
N GLU A 417 36.95 46.49 29.64
CA GLU A 417 37.87 47.47 30.19
C GLU A 417 37.15 48.43 31.19
N GLN A 418 36.03 48.99 30.78
CA GLN A 418 35.18 49.85 31.64
C GLN A 418 34.66 49.09 32.90
N THR A 419 34.41 47.80 32.76
CA THR A 419 33.95 46.99 33.90
C THR A 419 35.08 46.71 34.88
N ARG A 420 36.31 46.44 34.38
CA ARG A 420 37.51 46.32 35.23
C ARG A 420 37.84 47.61 36.00
N GLU A 421 37.75 48.77 35.31
CA GLU A 421 37.97 50.06 35.92
C GLU A 421 36.95 50.34 37.06
N ARG A 422 35.69 50.03 36.85
CA ARG A 422 34.65 50.16 37.87
C ARG A 422 34.89 49.25 39.07
N LEU A 423 35.32 48.02 38.86
CA LEU A 423 35.65 47.07 39.92
C LEU A 423 36.92 47.44 40.69
N ALA A 424 37.88 48.16 40.08
CA ALA A 424 39.09 48.62 40.70
C ALA A 424 38.90 49.94 41.52
N SER A 425 37.82 50.68 41.19
CA SER A 425 37.51 51.97 41.82
C SER A 425 36.49 51.92 42.99
N GLY A 426 35.84 50.80 43.21
CA GLY A 426 34.88 50.52 44.27
C GLY A 426 35.42 49.58 45.32
#